data_a8a7786dc5a44c0320e4c5d3dda84d14
#
_entry.id   a8a7786dc5a44c0320e4c5d3dda84d14
#
_cell.length_a   1.000
_cell.length_b   1.000
_cell.length_c   1.000
_cell.angle_alpha   90.00
_cell.angle_beta   90.00
_cell.angle_gamma   90.00
#
_symmetry.space_group_name_H-M   'P 1'
#
loop_
_entity.id
_entity.type
_entity.pdbx_description
1 polymer ?
#
loop_
_entity_poly.entity_id
_entity_poly.type
_entity_poly.pdbx_seq_one_letter_code
_entity_poly.pdbx_strand_id
1 'polypeptide(L)'
;FVAAVAYVDPGNVAANITAGARYSYLLVWVLVLSSLMAVMIQYQSAKLGIVTGRSLPTLVGNTLGRKARLAYWAQAELVAAATDLAEVIGGALALHLLFGLPLLAGGIIVGIASIALLAISERQTQRHFEAAVIALLLVITFGFLGGLVMAPPNWGETAEGMIPAFKGSDSVL
;
A
#
# COMPACT_ATOMS: atom_id res chain seq x y z
N PHE A 1 9.28 11.35 -3.08
CA PHE A 1 9.60 10.17 -2.24
C PHE A 1 8.46 9.86 -1.26
N VAL A 2 7.95 10.82 -0.48
CA VAL A 2 6.85 10.58 0.48
C VAL A 2 5.62 9.94 -0.19
N ALA A 3 5.21 10.41 -1.36
CA ALA A 3 4.10 9.83 -2.11
C ALA A 3 4.35 8.38 -2.56
N ALA A 4 5.61 7.99 -2.80
CA ALA A 4 5.96 6.62 -3.18
C ALA A 4 5.79 5.63 -2.01
N VAL A 5 6.01 6.08 -0.77
CA VAL A 5 5.85 5.25 0.44
C VAL A 5 4.38 4.96 0.74
N ALA A 6 3.48 5.89 0.43
CA ALA A 6 2.05 5.73 0.67
C ALA A 6 1.41 4.53 -0.06
N TYR A 7 2.13 3.94 -1.03
CA TYR A 7 1.68 2.75 -1.77
C TYR A 7 2.30 1.44 -1.26
N VAL A 8 3.26 1.52 -0.35
CA VAL A 8 3.91 0.34 0.24
C VAL A 8 3.22 0.06 1.57
N ASP A 9 2.12 -0.66 1.52
CA ASP A 9 1.40 -1.06 2.73
C ASP A 9 1.50 -2.58 2.97
N PRO A 10 1.48 -3.02 4.24
CA PRO A 10 1.57 -4.44 4.59
C PRO A 10 0.41 -5.28 4.07
N GLY A 11 -0.78 -4.70 3.89
CA GLY A 11 -1.96 -5.38 3.36
C GLY A 11 -1.76 -5.80 1.91
N ASN A 12 -1.26 -4.90 1.06
CA ASN A 12 -0.93 -5.20 -0.33
C ASN A 12 0.18 -6.26 -0.43
N VAL A 13 1.21 -6.18 0.43
CA VAL A 13 2.27 -7.20 0.46
C VAL A 13 1.70 -8.58 0.83
N ALA A 14 0.88 -8.67 1.88
CA ALA A 14 0.25 -9.91 2.31
C ALA A 14 -0.69 -10.48 1.21
N ALA A 15 -1.48 -9.64 0.56
CA ALA A 15 -2.35 -10.05 -0.55
C ALA A 15 -1.55 -10.61 -1.72
N ASN A 16 -0.47 -9.94 -2.12
CA ASN A 16 0.39 -10.38 -3.22
C ASN A 16 1.12 -11.70 -2.90
N ILE A 17 1.62 -11.87 -1.67
CA ILE A 17 2.22 -13.12 -1.22
C ILE A 17 1.19 -14.26 -1.24
N THR A 18 -0.02 -14.00 -0.74
CA THR A 18 -1.10 -15.00 -0.73
C THR A 18 -1.52 -15.38 -2.15
N ALA A 19 -1.65 -14.40 -3.04
CA ALA A 19 -1.97 -14.62 -4.45
C ALA A 19 -0.88 -15.45 -5.14
N GLY A 20 0.39 -15.11 -4.93
CA GLY A 20 1.51 -15.89 -5.45
C GLY A 20 1.55 -17.32 -4.93
N ALA A 21 1.29 -17.52 -3.64
CA ALA A 21 1.26 -18.86 -3.03
C ALA A 21 0.11 -19.75 -3.57
N ARG A 22 -1.06 -19.15 -3.88
CA ARG A 22 -2.23 -19.89 -4.37
C ARG A 22 -2.26 -20.08 -5.88
N TYR A 23 -1.82 -19.08 -6.62
CA TYR A 23 -2.00 -19.01 -8.08
C TYR A 23 -0.67 -18.98 -8.85
N SER A 24 0.47 -19.07 -8.15
CA SER A 24 1.81 -18.93 -8.74
C SER A 24 1.90 -17.65 -9.57
N TYR A 25 2.23 -17.72 -10.84
CA TYR A 25 2.39 -16.58 -11.74
C TYR A 25 1.12 -16.15 -12.47
N LEU A 26 -0.01 -16.83 -12.26
CA LEU A 26 -1.25 -16.57 -12.99
C LEU A 26 -1.75 -15.12 -12.93
N LEU A 27 -1.52 -14.44 -11.81
CA LEU A 27 -2.03 -13.09 -11.56
C LEU A 27 -1.01 -11.97 -11.83
N VAL A 28 0.14 -12.28 -12.45
CA VAL A 28 1.16 -11.26 -12.80
C VAL A 28 0.58 -10.18 -13.71
N TRP A 29 -0.26 -10.55 -14.68
CA TRP A 29 -0.92 -9.58 -15.55
C TRP A 29 -1.81 -8.59 -14.80
N VAL A 30 -2.47 -9.03 -13.71
CA VAL A 30 -3.29 -8.15 -12.85
C VAL A 30 -2.41 -7.11 -12.17
N LEU A 31 -1.24 -7.52 -11.65
CA LEU A 31 -0.29 -6.61 -11.03
C LEU A 31 0.25 -5.57 -12.02
N VAL A 32 0.58 -6.01 -13.23
CA VAL A 32 1.05 -5.10 -14.30
C VAL A 32 -0.04 -4.11 -14.67
N LEU A 33 -1.26 -4.59 -14.91
CA LEU A 33 -2.40 -3.74 -15.27
C LEU A 33 -2.73 -2.74 -14.15
N SER A 34 -2.79 -3.21 -12.91
CA SER A 34 -3.05 -2.37 -11.72
C SER A 34 -1.98 -1.28 -11.56
N SER A 35 -0.70 -1.62 -11.79
CA SER A 35 0.40 -0.66 -11.72
C SER A 35 0.29 0.41 -12.82
N LEU A 36 -0.07 0.03 -14.04
CA LEU A 36 -0.31 0.98 -15.13
C LEU A 36 -1.49 1.91 -14.83
N MET A 37 -2.59 1.36 -14.31
CA MET A 37 -3.75 2.16 -13.89
C MET A 37 -3.38 3.12 -12.76
N ALA A 38 -2.61 2.67 -11.77
CA ALA A 38 -2.14 3.51 -10.67
C ALA A 38 -1.32 4.70 -11.17
N VAL A 39 -0.36 4.46 -12.09
CA VAL A 39 0.45 5.53 -12.70
C VAL A 39 -0.43 6.56 -13.42
N MET A 40 -1.43 6.11 -14.19
CA MET A 40 -2.35 7.02 -14.89
C MET A 40 -3.17 7.87 -13.92
N ILE A 41 -3.73 7.26 -12.86
CA ILE A 41 -4.54 7.97 -11.86
C ILE A 41 -3.68 8.97 -11.08
N GLN A 42 -2.48 8.57 -10.68
CA GLN A 42 -1.53 9.44 -9.97
C GLN A 42 -1.14 10.64 -10.82
N TYR A 43 -0.81 10.41 -12.10
CA TYR A 43 -0.48 11.49 -13.03
C TYR A 43 -1.63 12.48 -13.19
N GLN A 44 -2.85 12.00 -13.36
CA GLN A 44 -4.03 12.86 -13.48
C GLN A 44 -4.30 13.64 -12.20
N SER A 45 -4.17 13.01 -11.02
CA SER A 45 -4.34 13.65 -9.73
C SER A 45 -3.29 14.74 -9.49
N ALA A 46 -2.02 14.46 -9.80
CA ALA A 46 -0.94 15.44 -9.69
C ALA A 46 -1.14 16.62 -10.65
N LYS A 47 -1.48 16.34 -11.91
CA LYS A 47 -1.79 17.36 -12.91
C LYS A 47 -2.94 18.26 -12.48
N LEU A 48 -4.01 17.66 -11.93
CA LEU A 48 -5.14 18.40 -11.42
C LEU A 48 -4.73 19.33 -10.28
N GLY A 49 -3.94 18.84 -9.32
CA GLY A 49 -3.41 19.64 -8.22
C GLY A 49 -2.55 20.82 -8.68
N ILE A 50 -1.66 20.59 -9.64
CA ILE A 50 -0.78 21.64 -10.20
C ILE A 50 -1.60 22.71 -10.93
N VAL A 51 -2.56 22.30 -11.77
CA VAL A 51 -3.35 23.24 -12.60
C VAL A 51 -4.35 24.02 -11.76
N THR A 52 -4.97 23.39 -10.77
CA THR A 52 -6.05 24.02 -9.98
C THR A 52 -5.57 24.64 -8.67
N GLY A 53 -4.38 24.29 -8.19
CA GLY A 53 -3.88 24.66 -6.85
C GLY A 53 -4.71 24.06 -5.71
N ARG A 54 -5.55 23.03 -6.00
CA ARG A 54 -6.47 22.43 -5.04
C ARG A 54 -6.33 20.91 -5.05
N SER A 55 -6.59 20.28 -3.91
CA SER A 55 -6.62 18.82 -3.81
C SER A 55 -7.87 18.24 -4.47
N LEU A 56 -7.77 17.00 -4.95
CA LEU A 56 -8.90 16.27 -5.55
C LEU A 56 -10.12 16.21 -4.62
N PRO A 57 -10.00 15.88 -3.32
CA PRO A 57 -11.14 15.90 -2.39
C PRO A 57 -11.83 17.26 -2.30
N THR A 58 -11.05 18.35 -2.32
CA THR A 58 -11.62 19.71 -2.30
C THR A 58 -12.44 20.00 -3.55
N LEU A 59 -11.95 19.63 -4.72
CA LEU A 59 -12.65 19.82 -5.99
C LEU A 59 -13.93 19.00 -6.04
N VAL A 60 -13.85 17.73 -5.70
CA VAL A 60 -15.02 16.82 -5.66
C VAL A 60 -16.04 17.32 -4.62
N GLY A 61 -15.59 17.72 -3.43
CA GLY A 61 -16.46 18.25 -2.38
C GLY A 61 -17.20 19.53 -2.77
N ASN A 62 -16.60 20.35 -3.65
CA ASN A 62 -17.24 21.57 -4.15
C ASN A 62 -18.28 21.32 -5.25
N THR A 63 -18.15 20.22 -5.99
CA THR A 63 -19.09 19.86 -7.07
C THR A 63 -20.27 19.04 -6.57
N LEU A 64 -20.14 18.37 -5.43
CA LEU A 64 -21.15 17.50 -4.85
C LEU A 64 -22.17 18.26 -4.00
N GLY A 65 -23.45 17.90 -4.11
CA GLY A 65 -24.48 18.33 -3.17
C GLY A 65 -24.21 17.80 -1.74
N ARG A 66 -24.82 18.45 -0.72
CA ARG A 66 -24.55 18.15 0.70
C ARG A 66 -24.65 16.67 1.07
N LYS A 67 -25.68 15.96 0.58
CA LYS A 67 -25.87 14.52 0.88
C LYS A 67 -24.77 13.65 0.25
N ALA A 68 -24.47 13.90 -1.03
CA ALA A 68 -23.42 13.15 -1.74
C ALA A 68 -22.03 13.42 -1.16
N ARG A 69 -21.74 14.66 -0.75
CA ARG A 69 -20.49 15.04 -0.07
C ARG A 69 -20.34 14.32 1.28
N LEU A 70 -21.42 14.22 2.06
CA LEU A 70 -21.39 13.50 3.34
C LEU A 70 -21.18 11.99 3.13
N ALA A 71 -21.84 11.38 2.14
CA ALA A 71 -21.65 9.98 1.80
C ALA A 71 -20.21 9.70 1.32
N TYR A 72 -19.67 10.58 0.46
CA TYR A 72 -18.28 10.47 -0.01
C TYR A 72 -17.26 10.62 1.14
N TRP A 73 -17.51 11.56 2.06
CA TRP A 73 -16.68 11.71 3.25
C TRP A 73 -16.73 10.45 4.14
N ALA A 74 -17.92 9.94 4.43
CA ALA A 74 -18.08 8.74 5.25
C ALA A 74 -17.40 7.51 4.61
N GLN A 75 -17.48 7.37 3.28
CA GLN A 75 -16.75 6.34 2.54
C GLN A 75 -15.23 6.52 2.69
N ALA A 76 -14.71 7.73 2.55
CA ALA A 76 -13.28 8.01 2.69
C ALA A 76 -12.77 7.68 4.09
N GLU A 77 -13.52 8.05 5.14
CA GLU A 77 -13.19 7.71 6.54
C GLU A 77 -13.19 6.19 6.78
N LEU A 78 -14.18 5.48 6.23
CA LEU A 78 -14.25 4.02 6.35
C LEU A 78 -13.06 3.34 5.67
N VAL A 79 -12.67 3.81 4.47
CA VAL A 79 -11.50 3.30 3.75
C VAL A 79 -10.22 3.59 4.54
N ALA A 80 -10.05 4.81 5.05
CA ALA A 80 -8.89 5.17 5.88
C ALA A 80 -8.79 4.27 7.12
N ALA A 81 -9.88 4.11 7.86
CA ALA A 81 -9.90 3.24 9.05
C ALA A 81 -9.59 1.77 8.71
N ALA A 82 -10.08 1.26 7.58
CA ALA A 82 -9.77 -0.09 7.12
C ALA A 82 -8.28 -0.24 6.74
N THR A 83 -7.69 0.77 6.12
CA THR A 83 -6.27 0.81 5.78
C THR A 83 -5.40 0.82 7.05
N ASP A 84 -5.70 1.70 8.02
CA ASP A 84 -5.00 1.76 9.30
C ASP A 84 -5.06 0.41 10.05
N LEU A 85 -6.21 -0.25 10.02
CA LEU A 85 -6.36 -1.57 10.61
C LEU A 85 -5.50 -2.62 9.92
N ALA A 86 -5.44 -2.60 8.59
CA ALA A 86 -4.59 -3.50 7.81
C ALA A 86 -3.10 -3.28 8.10
N GLU A 87 -2.67 -2.03 8.27
CA GLU A 87 -1.28 -1.67 8.63
C GLU A 87 -0.91 -2.22 10.03
N VAL A 88 -1.79 -2.03 11.02
CA VAL A 88 -1.58 -2.55 12.39
C VAL A 88 -1.51 -4.07 12.40
N ILE A 89 -2.41 -4.75 11.67
CA ILE A 89 -2.40 -6.21 11.56
C ILE A 89 -1.13 -6.70 10.85
N GLY A 90 -0.73 -6.04 9.76
CA GLY A 90 0.49 -6.38 9.04
C GLY A 90 1.74 -6.22 9.88
N GLY A 91 1.86 -5.13 10.63
CA GLY A 91 2.94 -4.90 11.60
C GLY A 91 2.95 -5.91 12.74
N ALA A 92 1.77 -6.25 13.29
CA ALA A 92 1.63 -7.28 14.32
C ALA A 92 2.06 -8.66 13.82
N LEU A 93 1.70 -9.02 12.58
CA LEU A 93 2.11 -10.26 11.93
C LEU A 93 3.62 -10.30 11.72
N ALA A 94 4.24 -9.21 11.29
CA ALA A 94 5.68 -9.10 11.13
C ALA A 94 6.41 -9.33 12.48
N LEU A 95 5.94 -8.72 13.56
CA LEU A 95 6.49 -8.93 14.92
C LEU A 95 6.28 -10.37 15.41
N HIS A 96 5.16 -10.98 15.07
CA HIS A 96 4.92 -12.38 15.36
C HIS A 96 5.90 -13.31 14.64
N LEU A 97 6.10 -13.11 13.35
CA LEU A 97 7.01 -13.93 12.52
C LEU A 97 8.48 -13.75 12.90
N LEU A 98 8.90 -12.53 13.23
CA LEU A 98 10.32 -12.23 13.55
C LEU A 98 10.68 -12.56 15.00
N PHE A 99 9.79 -12.32 15.94
CA PHE A 99 10.08 -12.38 17.38
C PHE A 99 9.19 -13.36 18.17
N GLY A 100 8.24 -14.02 17.51
CA GLY A 100 7.29 -14.93 18.18
C GLY A 100 6.29 -14.22 19.09
N LEU A 101 6.11 -12.90 18.97
CA LEU A 101 5.20 -12.15 19.85
C LEU A 101 3.73 -12.52 19.56
N PRO A 102 2.87 -12.58 20.59
CA PRO A 102 1.43 -12.73 20.37
C PRO A 102 0.89 -11.58 19.49
N LEU A 103 -0.02 -11.90 18.55
CA LEU A 103 -0.57 -10.90 17.60
C LEU A 103 -1.17 -9.68 18.31
N LEU A 104 -1.86 -9.88 19.43
CA LEU A 104 -2.44 -8.78 20.21
C LEU A 104 -1.35 -7.84 20.76
N ALA A 105 -0.28 -8.41 21.33
CA ALA A 105 0.85 -7.61 21.82
C ALA A 105 1.56 -6.88 20.68
N GLY A 106 1.78 -7.55 19.55
CA GLY A 106 2.31 -6.94 18.33
C GLY A 106 1.45 -5.77 17.87
N GLY A 107 0.14 -5.93 17.80
CA GLY A 107 -0.79 -4.85 17.41
C GLY A 107 -0.74 -3.65 18.35
N ILE A 108 -0.67 -3.86 19.66
CA ILE A 108 -0.53 -2.77 20.64
C ILE A 108 0.80 -2.03 20.44
N ILE A 109 1.90 -2.75 20.26
CA ILE A 109 3.23 -2.16 20.03
C ILE A 109 3.22 -1.31 18.74
N VAL A 110 2.69 -1.85 17.65
CA VAL A 110 2.60 -1.14 16.36
C VAL A 110 1.71 0.11 16.48
N GLY A 111 0.54 -0.01 17.14
CA GLY A 111 -0.35 1.11 17.34
C GLY A 111 0.29 2.24 18.16
N ILE A 112 0.98 1.91 19.27
CA ILE A 112 1.71 2.89 20.07
C ILE A 112 2.85 3.53 19.25
N ALA A 113 3.62 2.73 18.49
CA ALA A 113 4.70 3.22 17.66
C ALA A 113 4.18 4.17 16.57
N SER A 114 3.04 3.85 15.93
CA SER A 114 2.41 4.70 14.92
C SER A 114 1.98 6.05 15.48
N ILE A 115 1.32 6.05 16.65
CA ILE A 115 0.91 7.29 17.34
C ILE A 115 2.14 8.11 17.75
N ALA A 116 3.20 7.48 18.25
CA ALA A 116 4.44 8.16 18.64
C ALA A 116 5.13 8.77 17.42
N LEU A 117 5.22 8.05 16.30
CA LEU A 117 5.78 8.57 15.04
C LEU A 117 4.99 9.76 14.51
N LEU A 118 3.65 9.68 14.56
CA LEU A 118 2.78 10.79 14.14
C LEU A 118 3.04 12.04 15.00
N ALA A 119 3.08 11.89 16.33
CA ALA A 119 3.34 12.98 17.25
C ALA A 119 4.74 13.63 17.08
N ILE A 120 5.73 12.83 16.70
CA ILE A 120 7.08 13.31 16.39
C ILE A 120 7.11 14.01 15.03
N SER A 121 6.41 13.47 14.04
CA SER A 121 6.35 14.03 12.68
C SER A 121 5.83 15.45 12.63
N GLU A 122 4.86 15.80 13.49
CA GLU A 122 4.33 17.17 13.59
C GLU A 122 5.36 18.20 14.10
N ARG A 123 6.40 17.75 14.79
CA ARG A 123 7.42 18.62 15.43
C ARG A 123 8.74 18.67 14.68
N GLN A 124 8.95 17.79 13.70
CA GLN A 124 10.24 17.64 13.01
C GLN A 124 10.30 18.49 11.73
N THR A 125 11.52 18.93 11.39
CA THR A 125 11.80 19.56 10.11
C THR A 125 11.58 18.54 8.99
N GLN A 126 10.90 18.93 7.92
CA GLN A 126 10.60 18.10 6.74
C GLN A 126 11.78 17.24 6.25
N ARG A 127 13.00 17.76 6.35
CA ARG A 127 14.23 17.09 5.93
C ARG A 127 14.54 15.80 6.72
N HIS A 128 14.30 15.79 8.03
CA HIS A 128 14.53 14.60 8.86
C HIS A 128 13.48 13.54 8.60
N PHE A 129 12.23 13.95 8.39
CA PHE A 129 11.15 13.06 8.00
C PHE A 129 11.43 12.40 6.65
N GLU A 130 11.83 13.17 5.63
CA GLU A 130 12.21 12.64 4.32
C GLU A 130 13.39 11.66 4.41
N ALA A 131 14.41 11.94 5.21
CA ALA A 131 15.54 11.04 5.40
C ALA A 131 15.13 9.72 6.06
N ALA A 132 14.25 9.75 7.06
CA ALA A 132 13.72 8.54 7.69
C ALA A 132 12.91 7.69 6.71
N VAL A 133 12.05 8.33 5.92
CA VAL A 133 11.25 7.69 4.88
C VAL A 133 12.14 7.02 3.82
N ILE A 134 13.18 7.71 3.35
CA ILE A 134 14.14 7.15 2.38
C ILE A 134 14.88 5.94 2.98
N ALA A 135 15.33 6.05 4.23
CA ALA A 135 16.01 4.93 4.90
C ALA A 135 15.11 3.68 5.01
N LEU A 136 13.83 3.85 5.39
CA LEU A 136 12.87 2.76 5.44
C LEU A 136 12.61 2.15 4.05
N LEU A 137 12.47 2.97 3.02
CA LEU A 137 12.35 2.50 1.63
C LEU A 137 13.54 1.66 1.19
N LEU A 138 14.76 2.08 1.55
CA LEU A 138 15.95 1.32 1.24
C LEU A 138 15.96 -0.05 1.94
N VAL A 139 15.56 -0.10 3.21
CA VAL A 139 15.43 -1.38 3.95
C VAL A 139 14.47 -2.32 3.24
N ILE A 140 13.28 -1.83 2.86
CA ILE A 140 12.28 -2.62 2.14
C ILE A 140 12.84 -3.08 0.78
N THR A 141 13.46 -2.17 0.04
CA THR A 141 14.04 -2.48 -1.29
C THR A 141 15.11 -3.56 -1.19
N PHE A 142 16.04 -3.44 -0.23
CA PHE A 142 17.08 -4.46 -0.02
C PHE A 142 16.47 -5.79 0.48
N GLY A 143 15.42 -5.75 1.28
CA GLY A 143 14.70 -6.95 1.70
C GLY A 143 14.10 -7.72 0.52
N PHE A 144 13.40 -7.02 -0.37
CA PHE A 144 12.84 -7.64 -1.58
C PHE A 144 13.92 -8.11 -2.56
N LEU A 145 14.97 -7.33 -2.78
CA LEU A 145 16.09 -7.75 -3.62
C LEU A 145 16.80 -8.99 -3.05
N GLY A 146 17.00 -9.03 -1.73
CA GLY A 146 17.54 -10.21 -1.06
C GLY A 146 16.66 -11.45 -1.27
N GLY A 147 15.36 -11.30 -1.10
CA GLY A 147 14.39 -12.36 -1.38
C GLY A 147 14.45 -12.85 -2.84
N LEU A 148 14.58 -11.94 -3.80
CA LEU A 148 14.70 -12.26 -5.22
C LEU A 148 15.99 -13.03 -5.56
N VAL A 149 17.08 -12.71 -4.86
CA VAL A 149 18.37 -13.42 -5.04
C VAL A 149 18.33 -14.80 -4.40
N MET A 150 17.72 -14.92 -3.22
CA MET A 150 17.66 -16.20 -2.49
C MET A 150 16.64 -17.19 -3.12
N ALA A 151 15.58 -16.69 -3.70
CA ALA A 151 14.52 -17.47 -4.36
C ALA A 151 14.17 -16.82 -5.71
N PRO A 152 15.04 -17.00 -6.73
CA PRO A 152 14.81 -16.38 -8.03
C PRO A 152 13.52 -16.91 -8.68
N PRO A 153 12.69 -16.03 -9.26
CA PRO A 153 11.48 -16.45 -9.93
C PRO A 153 11.79 -17.21 -11.23
N ASN A 154 10.86 -18.04 -11.66
CA ASN A 154 10.91 -18.63 -13.01
C ASN A 154 10.51 -17.55 -14.03
N TRP A 155 11.47 -16.97 -14.70
CA TRP A 155 11.26 -15.88 -15.66
C TRP A 155 10.37 -16.28 -16.83
N GLY A 156 10.38 -17.56 -17.26
CA GLY A 156 9.51 -18.09 -18.30
C GLY A 156 8.05 -18.04 -17.86
N GLU A 157 7.73 -18.63 -16.72
CA GLU A 157 6.38 -18.62 -16.16
C GLU A 157 5.90 -17.21 -15.77
N THR A 158 6.84 -16.34 -15.35
CA THR A 158 6.53 -14.94 -15.08
C THR A 158 6.09 -14.21 -16.36
N ALA A 159 6.79 -14.44 -17.47
CA ALA A 159 6.43 -13.86 -18.76
C ALA A 159 5.10 -14.39 -19.30
N GLU A 160 4.84 -15.70 -19.17
CA GLU A 160 3.54 -16.30 -19.49
C GLU A 160 2.41 -15.72 -18.63
N GLY A 161 2.67 -15.47 -17.34
CA GLY A 161 1.73 -14.86 -16.41
C GLY A 161 1.39 -13.38 -16.71
N MET A 162 2.09 -12.72 -17.63
CA MET A 162 1.71 -11.40 -18.16
C MET A 162 0.53 -11.46 -19.14
N ILE A 163 0.23 -12.64 -19.66
CA ILE A 163 -0.91 -12.84 -20.56
C ILE A 163 -2.17 -13.05 -19.70
N PRO A 164 -3.24 -12.27 -19.91
CA PRO A 164 -4.48 -12.45 -19.17
C PRO A 164 -5.01 -13.87 -19.28
N ALA A 165 -5.07 -14.58 -18.15
CA ALA A 165 -5.61 -15.92 -18.04
C ALA A 165 -6.41 -16.06 -16.75
N PHE A 166 -7.42 -16.94 -16.77
CA PHE A 166 -8.26 -17.23 -15.60
C PHE A 166 -8.26 -18.74 -15.34
N LYS A 167 -8.13 -19.14 -14.10
CA LYS A 167 -8.15 -20.53 -13.66
C LYS A 167 -9.32 -20.75 -12.71
N GLY A 168 -10.51 -20.99 -13.27
CA GLY A 168 -11.76 -21.17 -12.51
C GLY A 168 -12.35 -19.86 -11.96
N SER A 169 -13.49 -19.95 -11.27
CA SER A 169 -14.19 -18.81 -10.67
C SER A 169 -13.38 -18.18 -9.52
N ASP A 170 -12.58 -18.96 -8.83
CA ASP A 170 -11.86 -18.54 -7.61
C ASP A 170 -10.66 -17.62 -7.90
N SER A 171 -10.22 -17.52 -9.16
CA SER A 171 -9.16 -16.62 -9.58
C SER A 171 -9.67 -15.21 -9.96
N VAL A 172 -10.99 -15.01 -9.93
CA VAL A 172 -11.66 -13.75 -10.31
C VAL A 172 -12.28 -13.04 -9.09
N LEU A 173 -12.44 -13.74 -7.98
CA LEU A 173 -12.95 -13.23 -6.71
C LEU A 173 -11.79 -12.85 -5.77
#